data_cba4064fd50844c71b66bd445c20a23d
#
_entry.id   cba4064fd50844c71b66bd445c20a23d
#
_cell.length_a   1.000
_cell.length_b   1.000
_cell.length_c   1.000
_cell.angle_alpha   90.00
_cell.angle_beta   90.00
_cell.angle_gamma   90.00
#
_symmetry.space_group_name_H-M   'P 1'
#
loop_
_entity.id
_entity.type
_entity.pdbx_description
1 polymer ?
#
loop_
_entity_poly.entity_id
_entity_poly.type
_entity_poly.pdbx_seq_one_letter_code
_entity_poly.pdbx_strand_id
1 'polypeptide(L)'
;MTEELEQLLKNLKLRRMRNVFDEQLSAAEKADVSYSEFVAGLLRAQWHDRQESALEWRIGRANLPERWSLETFPYARQPGVNRKQIRTFAELDFVAKHENLVLVGPTGVGKTGLACGLLLKALQNGHRCQFVRAQDLFDEMYAALADRSTRRLLNRLARLDVLLIDEFGYLNLKPEQSNTFFKLMEERYHRHSTIITTNLGYDEWHNFLGNKSMVDALLSRVRHYCHTVTIDGPSLRDPQG
;
A
#
# COMPACT_ATOMS: atom_id res chain seq x y z
N MET A 1 11.79 -19.07 35.38
CA MET A 1 11.51 -20.04 34.27
C MET A 1 12.50 -21.20 34.37
N THR A 2 12.08 -22.46 34.11
CA THR A 2 12.98 -23.62 34.10
C THR A 2 13.81 -23.67 32.81
N GLU A 3 15.00 -24.28 32.85
CA GLU A 3 15.87 -24.44 31.66
C GLU A 3 15.17 -25.18 30.51
N GLU A 4 14.41 -26.22 30.84
CA GLU A 4 13.65 -26.99 29.85
C GLU A 4 12.61 -26.12 29.14
N LEU A 5 11.82 -25.32 29.89
CA LEU A 5 10.82 -24.43 29.31
C LEU A 5 11.45 -23.35 28.45
N GLU A 6 12.57 -22.79 28.89
CA GLU A 6 13.32 -21.80 28.09
C GLU A 6 13.78 -22.39 26.76
N GLN A 7 14.31 -23.62 26.79
CA GLN A 7 14.77 -24.31 25.58
C GLN A 7 13.61 -24.63 24.62
N LEU A 8 12.45 -25.06 25.16
CA LEU A 8 11.24 -25.30 24.37
C LEU A 8 10.73 -24.03 23.69
N LEU A 9 10.63 -22.92 24.43
CA LEU A 9 10.22 -21.63 23.86
C LEU A 9 11.17 -21.13 22.78
N LYS A 10 12.49 -21.36 22.93
CA LYS A 10 13.50 -21.06 21.94
C LYS A 10 13.35 -21.92 20.68
N ASN A 11 13.19 -23.23 20.82
CA ASN A 11 13.03 -24.15 19.71
C ASN A 11 11.74 -23.87 18.91
N LEU A 12 10.66 -23.51 19.61
CA LEU A 12 9.38 -23.11 19.01
C LEU A 12 9.37 -21.67 18.48
N LYS A 13 10.49 -20.94 18.60
CA LYS A 13 10.62 -19.52 18.19
C LYS A 13 9.60 -18.58 18.84
N LEU A 14 9.25 -18.85 20.10
CA LEU A 14 8.30 -18.06 20.90
C LEU A 14 9.06 -16.99 21.72
N ARG A 15 9.77 -16.11 21.01
CA ARG A 15 10.69 -15.13 21.60
C ARG A 15 10.00 -14.19 22.59
N ARG A 16 8.82 -13.68 22.24
CA ARG A 16 8.10 -12.72 23.10
C ARG A 16 7.62 -13.39 24.37
N MET A 17 7.03 -14.58 24.27
CA MET A 17 6.64 -15.37 25.46
C MET A 17 7.81 -15.55 26.41
N ARG A 18 8.97 -15.99 25.88
CA ARG A 18 10.19 -16.17 26.70
C ARG A 18 10.58 -14.89 27.43
N ASN A 19 10.55 -13.74 26.74
CA ASN A 19 10.99 -12.48 27.32
C ASN A 19 10.05 -11.92 28.40
N VAL A 20 8.74 -12.21 28.34
CA VAL A 20 7.75 -11.68 29.29
C VAL A 20 7.31 -12.73 30.32
N PHE A 21 7.82 -13.96 30.25
CA PHE A 21 7.35 -15.09 31.05
C PHE A 21 7.42 -14.81 32.56
N ASP A 22 8.60 -14.46 33.08
CA ASP A 22 8.81 -14.29 34.53
C ASP A 22 8.05 -13.08 35.08
N GLU A 23 7.95 -12.01 34.30
CA GLU A 23 7.13 -10.83 34.63
C GLU A 23 5.65 -11.19 34.72
N GLN A 24 5.12 -11.89 33.70
CA GLN A 24 3.70 -12.29 33.69
C GLN A 24 3.38 -13.36 34.72
N LEU A 25 4.32 -14.26 35.03
CA LEU A 25 4.17 -15.24 36.10
C LEU A 25 4.01 -14.54 37.46
N SER A 26 4.92 -13.62 37.77
CA SER A 26 4.87 -12.88 39.03
C SER A 26 3.62 -12.00 39.16
N ALA A 27 3.13 -11.45 38.03
CA ALA A 27 1.87 -10.70 38.01
C ALA A 27 0.65 -11.62 38.24
N ALA A 28 0.66 -12.79 37.61
CA ALA A 28 -0.41 -13.78 37.74
C ALA A 28 -0.53 -14.34 39.16
N GLU A 29 0.59 -14.65 39.80
CA GLU A 29 0.64 -15.09 41.21
C GLU A 29 0.06 -14.04 42.16
N LYS A 30 0.36 -12.75 41.96
CA LYS A 30 -0.15 -11.64 42.79
C LYS A 30 -1.65 -11.39 42.60
N ALA A 31 -2.15 -11.61 41.38
CA ALA A 31 -3.55 -11.35 41.02
C ALA A 31 -4.43 -12.57 41.13
N ASP A 32 -3.89 -13.73 41.55
CA ASP A 32 -4.59 -15.04 41.71
C ASP A 32 -5.39 -15.42 40.44
N VAL A 33 -4.77 -15.20 39.24
CA VAL A 33 -5.42 -15.52 37.96
C VAL A 33 -5.38 -17.04 37.69
N SER A 34 -6.36 -17.54 36.91
CA SER A 34 -6.37 -18.93 36.49
C SER A 34 -5.19 -19.29 35.59
N TYR A 35 -4.76 -20.56 35.61
CA TYR A 35 -3.71 -21.02 34.70
C TYR A 35 -4.07 -20.79 33.23
N SER A 36 -5.33 -20.92 32.84
CA SER A 36 -5.82 -20.66 31.51
C SER A 36 -5.63 -19.19 31.11
N GLU A 37 -5.88 -18.27 32.02
CA GLU A 37 -5.74 -16.84 31.78
C GLU A 37 -4.26 -16.43 31.68
N PHE A 38 -3.41 -16.99 32.53
CA PHE A 38 -1.96 -16.82 32.44
C PHE A 38 -1.41 -17.26 31.06
N VAL A 39 -1.76 -18.49 30.63
CA VAL A 39 -1.34 -19.03 29.33
C VAL A 39 -1.89 -18.17 28.18
N ALA A 40 -3.16 -17.75 28.26
CA ALA A 40 -3.77 -16.87 27.27
C ALA A 40 -3.06 -15.52 27.18
N GLY A 41 -2.59 -14.97 28.31
CA GLY A 41 -1.77 -13.76 28.38
C GLY A 41 -0.46 -13.89 27.59
N LEU A 42 0.29 -14.96 27.84
CA LEU A 42 1.52 -15.27 27.13
C LEU A 42 1.31 -15.44 25.62
N LEU A 43 0.28 -16.17 25.23
CA LEU A 43 -0.06 -16.41 23.82
C LEU A 43 -0.48 -15.10 23.12
N ARG A 44 -1.27 -14.25 23.77
CA ARG A 44 -1.64 -12.92 23.27
C ARG A 44 -0.41 -12.07 23.04
N ALA A 45 0.53 -12.00 23.99
CA ALA A 45 1.76 -11.24 23.84
C ALA A 45 2.58 -11.71 22.64
N GLN A 46 2.71 -13.04 22.44
CA GLN A 46 3.44 -13.60 21.30
C GLN A 46 2.70 -13.36 19.98
N TRP A 47 1.39 -13.44 19.96
CA TRP A 47 0.58 -13.18 18.78
C TRP A 47 0.70 -11.73 18.33
N HIS A 48 0.62 -10.75 19.26
CA HIS A 48 0.82 -9.34 18.95
C HIS A 48 2.20 -9.06 18.38
N ASP A 49 3.25 -9.61 18.99
CA ASP A 49 4.64 -9.47 18.51
C ASP A 49 4.81 -10.01 17.07
N ARG A 50 4.17 -11.15 16.76
CA ARG A 50 4.18 -11.70 15.39
C ARG A 50 3.42 -10.82 14.40
N GLN A 51 2.25 -10.27 14.80
CA GLN A 51 1.49 -9.37 13.93
C GLN A 51 2.24 -8.09 13.64
N GLU A 52 2.85 -7.50 14.66
CA GLU A 52 3.68 -6.30 14.54
C GLU A 52 4.90 -6.54 13.64
N SER A 53 5.64 -7.62 13.89
CA SER A 53 6.80 -8.00 13.07
C SER A 53 6.40 -8.28 11.61
N ALA A 54 5.27 -8.92 11.39
CA ALA A 54 4.75 -9.18 10.03
C ALA A 54 4.33 -7.87 9.33
N LEU A 55 3.76 -6.91 10.06
CA LEU A 55 3.41 -5.60 9.54
C LEU A 55 4.67 -4.81 9.16
N GLU A 56 5.65 -4.73 10.05
CA GLU A 56 6.92 -4.06 9.78
C GLU A 56 7.63 -4.66 8.56
N TRP A 57 7.62 -5.98 8.42
CA TRP A 57 8.16 -6.64 7.24
C TRP A 57 7.40 -6.26 5.95
N ARG A 58 6.05 -6.22 5.99
CA ARG A 58 5.25 -5.77 4.84
C ARG A 58 5.53 -4.32 4.47
N ILE A 59 5.59 -3.43 5.47
CA ILE A 59 5.90 -2.01 5.26
C ILE A 59 7.29 -1.86 4.63
N GLY A 60 8.31 -2.56 5.15
CA GLY A 60 9.66 -2.51 4.60
C GLY A 60 9.75 -2.96 3.12
N ARG A 61 8.88 -3.89 2.71
CA ARG A 61 8.83 -4.35 1.31
C ARG A 61 7.95 -3.51 0.39
N ALA A 62 7.07 -2.71 0.95
CA ALA A 62 6.15 -1.89 0.18
C ALA A 62 6.79 -0.65 -0.43
N ASN A 63 8.04 -0.32 -0.08
CA ASN A 63 8.77 0.85 -0.55
C ASN A 63 8.04 2.18 -0.30
N LEU A 64 7.27 2.29 0.79
CA LEU A 64 6.62 3.55 1.14
C LEU A 64 7.67 4.65 1.37
N PRO A 65 7.55 5.83 0.72
CA PRO A 65 8.49 6.93 0.91
C PRO A 65 8.45 7.48 2.34
N GLU A 66 7.26 7.50 2.93
CA GLU A 66 6.98 7.94 4.30
C GLU A 66 5.78 7.17 4.85
N ARG A 67 5.70 7.04 6.17
CA ARG A 67 4.55 6.41 6.85
C ARG A 67 3.44 7.43 7.07
N TRP A 68 2.80 7.85 5.99
CA TRP A 68 1.63 8.72 6.07
C TRP A 68 0.45 7.98 6.71
N SER A 69 -0.19 8.66 7.67
CA SER A 69 -1.42 8.17 8.30
C SER A 69 -2.60 9.04 7.85
N LEU A 70 -3.72 8.40 7.55
CA LEU A 70 -4.96 9.12 7.20
C LEU A 70 -5.48 9.95 8.38
N GLU A 71 -5.17 9.53 9.61
CA GLU A 71 -5.57 10.22 10.84
C GLU A 71 -4.82 11.55 11.02
N THR A 72 -3.55 11.61 10.58
CA THR A 72 -2.70 12.80 10.69
C THR A 72 -2.75 13.70 9.46
N PHE A 73 -3.49 13.33 8.42
CA PHE A 73 -3.63 14.16 7.23
C PHE A 73 -4.30 15.50 7.58
N PRO A 74 -3.77 16.64 7.11
CA PRO A 74 -4.22 17.98 7.51
C PRO A 74 -5.51 18.40 6.77
N TYR A 75 -6.63 17.72 7.03
CA TYR A 75 -7.92 17.98 6.39
C TYR A 75 -8.40 19.43 6.55
N ALA A 76 -8.08 20.10 7.66
CA ALA A 76 -8.46 21.49 7.87
C ALA A 76 -7.77 22.44 6.87
N ARG A 77 -6.55 22.08 6.42
CA ARG A 77 -5.78 22.85 5.44
C ARG A 77 -6.11 22.46 4.00
N GLN A 78 -6.83 21.36 3.81
CA GLN A 78 -7.20 20.86 2.48
C GLN A 78 -8.71 20.61 2.37
N PRO A 79 -9.50 21.69 2.22
CA PRO A 79 -10.96 21.60 2.14
C PRO A 79 -11.45 20.88 0.87
N GLY A 80 -10.60 20.77 -0.18
CA GLY A 80 -10.90 20.01 -1.39
C GLY A 80 -10.95 18.50 -1.21
N VAL A 81 -10.55 17.97 -0.03
CA VAL A 81 -10.61 16.54 0.27
C VAL A 81 -11.88 16.17 1.02
N ASN A 82 -12.71 15.35 0.42
CA ASN A 82 -13.88 14.80 1.10
C ASN A 82 -13.46 13.71 2.11
N ARG A 83 -13.33 14.11 3.39
CA ARG A 83 -12.93 13.22 4.48
C ARG A 83 -13.80 11.97 4.61
N LYS A 84 -15.13 12.10 4.39
CA LYS A 84 -16.05 10.95 4.45
C LYS A 84 -15.71 9.93 3.36
N GLN A 85 -15.48 10.40 2.14
CA GLN A 85 -15.09 9.55 1.03
C GLN A 85 -13.75 8.81 1.29
N ILE A 86 -12.74 9.53 1.81
CA ILE A 86 -11.45 8.90 2.17
C ILE A 86 -11.62 7.84 3.27
N ARG A 87 -12.49 8.07 4.26
CA ARG A 87 -12.82 7.07 5.29
C ARG A 87 -13.46 5.82 4.70
N THR A 88 -14.38 5.98 3.75
CA THR A 88 -14.98 4.83 3.05
C THR A 88 -13.90 4.01 2.30
N PHE A 89 -12.95 4.66 1.64
CA PHE A 89 -11.83 3.93 1.01
C PHE A 89 -10.90 3.26 2.03
N ALA A 90 -10.77 3.82 3.24
CA ALA A 90 -9.97 3.21 4.31
C ALA A 90 -10.57 1.90 4.86
N GLU A 91 -11.84 1.61 4.58
CA GLU A 91 -12.50 0.32 4.85
C GLU A 91 -12.04 -0.77 3.86
N LEU A 92 -11.37 -0.39 2.76
CA LEU A 92 -10.75 -1.26 1.76
C LEU A 92 -11.73 -2.09 0.91
N ASP A 93 -13.00 -1.73 0.88
CA ASP A 93 -13.99 -2.41 0.04
C ASP A 93 -13.60 -2.41 -1.44
N PHE A 94 -12.95 -1.33 -1.93
CA PHE A 94 -12.45 -1.26 -3.30
C PHE A 94 -11.37 -2.33 -3.58
N VAL A 95 -10.58 -2.71 -2.57
CA VAL A 95 -9.58 -3.79 -2.70
C VAL A 95 -10.29 -5.15 -2.81
N ALA A 96 -11.28 -5.39 -1.96
CA ALA A 96 -12.06 -6.62 -1.98
C ALA A 96 -12.84 -6.80 -3.31
N LYS A 97 -13.26 -5.69 -3.93
CA LYS A 97 -13.98 -5.66 -5.22
C LYS A 97 -13.04 -5.57 -6.43
N HIS A 98 -11.73 -5.50 -6.23
CA HIS A 98 -10.72 -5.32 -7.27
C HIS A 98 -10.93 -4.05 -8.12
N GLU A 99 -11.39 -2.98 -7.47
CA GLU A 99 -11.60 -1.68 -8.10
C GLU A 99 -10.34 -0.82 -7.99
N ASN A 100 -10.17 0.08 -8.94
CA ASN A 100 -9.05 1.02 -8.96
C ASN A 100 -9.42 2.33 -8.24
N LEU A 101 -8.42 3.10 -7.87
CA LEU A 101 -8.57 4.42 -7.29
C LEU A 101 -7.62 5.40 -7.98
N VAL A 102 -8.14 6.49 -8.55
CA VAL A 102 -7.32 7.53 -9.16
C VAL A 102 -7.53 8.84 -8.42
N LEU A 103 -6.45 9.39 -7.86
CA LEU A 103 -6.45 10.70 -7.22
C LEU A 103 -5.89 11.72 -8.21
N VAL A 104 -6.74 12.67 -8.60
CA VAL A 104 -6.41 13.71 -9.58
C VAL A 104 -6.38 15.08 -8.88
N GLY A 105 -5.45 15.93 -9.23
CA GLY A 105 -5.41 17.32 -8.73
C GLY A 105 -4.03 17.98 -8.88
N PRO A 106 -3.92 19.28 -8.62
CA PRO A 106 -2.67 20.02 -8.73
C PRO A 106 -1.54 19.47 -7.86
N THR A 107 -0.32 19.89 -8.14
CA THR A 107 0.85 19.54 -7.31
C THR A 107 0.70 20.15 -5.91
N GLY A 108 1.11 19.40 -4.88
CA GLY A 108 1.11 19.88 -3.50
C GLY A 108 -0.20 19.66 -2.72
N VAL A 109 -1.30 19.27 -3.33
CA VAL A 109 -2.61 19.10 -2.65
C VAL A 109 -2.73 17.87 -1.75
N GLY A 110 -1.68 17.05 -1.62
CA GLY A 110 -1.65 15.91 -0.69
C GLY A 110 -2.06 14.56 -1.27
N LYS A 111 -2.16 14.40 -2.61
CA LYS A 111 -2.50 13.12 -3.27
C LYS A 111 -1.65 11.96 -2.79
N THR A 112 -0.32 12.10 -2.84
CA THR A 112 0.64 11.07 -2.41
C THR A 112 0.44 10.68 -0.95
N GLY A 113 0.23 11.65 -0.05
CA GLY A 113 -0.02 11.39 1.37
C GLY A 113 -1.29 10.57 1.60
N LEU A 114 -2.40 10.92 0.93
CA LEU A 114 -3.65 10.17 0.99
C LEU A 114 -3.49 8.75 0.42
N ALA A 115 -2.86 8.63 -0.75
CA ALA A 115 -2.62 7.34 -1.39
C ALA A 115 -1.74 6.42 -0.53
N CYS A 116 -0.64 6.95 0.04
CA CYS A 116 0.23 6.22 0.97
C CYS A 116 -0.51 5.84 2.27
N GLY A 117 -1.37 6.72 2.80
CA GLY A 117 -2.22 6.40 3.95
C GLY A 117 -3.19 5.25 3.70
N LEU A 118 -3.81 5.20 2.51
CA LEU A 118 -4.65 4.09 2.08
C LEU A 118 -3.83 2.80 1.89
N LEU A 119 -2.65 2.90 1.29
CA LEU A 119 -1.75 1.76 1.12
C LEU A 119 -1.28 1.22 2.48
N LEU A 120 -0.99 2.09 3.46
CA LEU A 120 -0.65 1.68 4.82
C LEU A 120 -1.81 0.94 5.49
N LYS A 121 -3.06 1.40 5.31
CA LYS A 121 -4.25 0.67 5.79
C LYS A 121 -4.35 -0.72 5.17
N ALA A 122 -4.10 -0.86 3.87
CA ALA A 122 -4.08 -2.16 3.20
C ALA A 122 -2.98 -3.08 3.76
N LEU A 123 -1.76 -2.57 4.01
CA LEU A 123 -0.66 -3.31 4.65
C LEU A 123 -1.03 -3.78 6.08
N GLN A 124 -1.68 -2.92 6.87
CA GLN A 124 -2.17 -3.24 8.21
C GLN A 124 -3.20 -4.37 8.19
N ASN A 125 -4.03 -4.44 7.14
CA ASN A 125 -5.02 -5.50 6.93
C ASN A 125 -4.45 -6.76 6.23
N GLY A 126 -3.13 -6.85 6.06
CA GLY A 126 -2.46 -8.06 5.58
C GLY A 126 -2.28 -8.14 4.07
N HIS A 127 -2.72 -7.16 3.30
CA HIS A 127 -2.57 -7.14 1.85
C HIS A 127 -1.11 -6.98 1.42
N ARG A 128 -0.78 -7.56 0.28
CA ARG A 128 0.53 -7.40 -0.39
C ARG A 128 0.49 -6.14 -1.22
N CYS A 129 1.21 -5.12 -0.79
CA CYS A 129 1.19 -3.82 -1.42
C CYS A 129 2.59 -3.38 -1.85
N GLN A 130 2.66 -2.52 -2.86
CA GLN A 130 3.89 -1.83 -3.24
C GLN A 130 3.58 -0.41 -3.69
N PHE A 131 4.40 0.53 -3.24
CA PHE A 131 4.50 1.88 -3.78
C PHE A 131 5.60 1.91 -4.85
N VAL A 132 5.36 2.64 -5.94
CA VAL A 132 6.35 2.94 -6.97
C VAL A 132 6.04 4.31 -7.59
N ARG A 133 7.06 5.10 -7.86
CA ARG A 133 6.89 6.28 -8.72
C ARG A 133 6.74 5.83 -10.16
N ALA A 134 5.91 6.54 -10.91
CA ALA A 134 5.69 6.20 -12.31
C ALA A 134 7.00 6.16 -13.11
N GLN A 135 7.89 7.14 -12.93
CA GLN A 135 9.19 7.16 -13.59
C GLN A 135 10.00 5.90 -13.29
N ASP A 136 10.13 5.53 -12.00
CA ASP A 136 10.91 4.35 -11.57
C ASP A 136 10.31 3.05 -12.15
N LEU A 137 8.97 2.96 -12.20
CA LEU A 137 8.27 1.81 -12.80
C LEU A 137 8.60 1.65 -14.28
N PHE A 138 8.55 2.75 -15.04
CA PHE A 138 8.83 2.71 -16.47
C PHE A 138 10.32 2.47 -16.76
N ASP A 139 11.22 2.97 -15.92
CA ASP A 139 12.65 2.67 -16.01
C ASP A 139 12.95 1.19 -15.71
N GLU A 140 12.30 0.62 -14.70
CA GLU A 140 12.40 -0.83 -14.41
C GLU A 140 11.82 -1.67 -15.58
N MET A 141 10.70 -1.24 -16.18
CA MET A 141 10.14 -1.90 -17.37
C MET A 141 11.11 -1.86 -18.56
N TYR A 142 11.78 -0.74 -18.78
CA TYR A 142 12.76 -0.60 -19.84
C TYR A 142 14.00 -1.48 -19.62
N ALA A 143 14.54 -1.48 -18.40
CA ALA A 143 15.66 -2.35 -18.04
C ALA A 143 15.30 -3.84 -18.19
N ALA A 144 14.08 -4.23 -17.76
CA ALA A 144 13.59 -5.60 -17.89
C ALA A 144 13.41 -6.09 -19.33
N LEU A 145 13.23 -5.18 -20.29
CA LEU A 145 13.25 -5.53 -21.71
C LEU A 145 14.65 -5.90 -22.17
N ALA A 146 15.67 -5.16 -21.74
CA ALA A 146 17.06 -5.36 -22.14
C ALA A 146 17.62 -6.70 -21.60
N ASP A 147 17.29 -7.09 -20.36
CA ASP A 147 17.77 -8.31 -19.70
C ASP A 147 16.80 -9.51 -19.83
N ARG A 148 15.72 -9.36 -20.60
CA ARG A 148 14.67 -10.38 -20.82
C ARG A 148 13.93 -10.80 -19.56
N SER A 149 13.91 -9.98 -18.51
CA SER A 149 13.21 -10.27 -17.25
C SER A 149 11.78 -9.74 -17.17
N THR A 150 11.25 -9.16 -18.25
CA THR A 150 9.92 -8.55 -18.33
C THR A 150 8.81 -9.44 -17.75
N ARG A 151 8.83 -10.75 -18.08
CA ARG A 151 7.83 -11.68 -17.55
C ARG A 151 7.88 -11.81 -16.03
N ARG A 152 9.08 -11.84 -15.46
CA ARG A 152 9.28 -11.92 -14.01
C ARG A 152 8.81 -10.63 -13.33
N LEU A 153 9.11 -9.46 -13.91
CA LEU A 153 8.63 -8.16 -13.44
C LEU A 153 7.10 -8.10 -13.44
N LEU A 154 6.47 -8.41 -14.58
CA LEU A 154 5.00 -8.41 -14.70
C LEU A 154 4.36 -9.37 -13.69
N ASN A 155 4.84 -10.61 -13.57
CA ASN A 155 4.35 -11.58 -12.60
C ASN A 155 4.47 -11.08 -11.15
N ARG A 156 5.53 -10.35 -10.81
CA ARG A 156 5.73 -9.76 -9.47
C ARG A 156 4.69 -8.68 -9.20
N LEU A 157 4.55 -7.73 -10.13
CA LEU A 157 3.64 -6.59 -9.98
C LEU A 157 2.16 -7.00 -10.10
N ALA A 158 1.85 -7.96 -10.96
CA ALA A 158 0.48 -8.46 -11.14
C ALA A 158 -0.07 -9.20 -9.91
N ARG A 159 0.80 -9.77 -9.05
CA ARG A 159 0.39 -10.52 -7.84
C ARG A 159 0.17 -9.64 -6.61
N LEU A 160 0.45 -8.35 -6.69
CA LEU A 160 0.21 -7.42 -5.61
C LEU A 160 -1.29 -7.16 -5.48
N ASP A 161 -1.82 -7.23 -4.26
CA ASP A 161 -3.23 -6.94 -4.00
C ASP A 161 -3.51 -5.46 -4.26
N VAL A 162 -2.57 -4.57 -3.87
CA VAL A 162 -2.62 -3.14 -4.19
C VAL A 162 -1.27 -2.66 -4.74
N LEU A 163 -1.28 -2.07 -5.92
CA LEU A 163 -0.14 -1.36 -6.51
C LEU A 163 -0.44 0.15 -6.52
N LEU A 164 0.37 0.94 -5.82
CA LEU A 164 0.30 2.40 -5.86
C LEU A 164 1.36 2.93 -6.84
N ILE A 165 0.89 3.61 -7.88
CA ILE A 165 1.72 4.30 -8.88
C ILE A 165 1.56 5.80 -8.65
N ASP A 166 2.62 6.43 -8.16
CA ASP A 166 2.63 7.84 -7.80
C ASP A 166 3.21 8.71 -8.93
N GLU A 167 2.74 9.96 -9.04
CA GLU A 167 3.19 10.95 -10.02
C GLU A 167 3.02 10.48 -11.48
N PHE A 168 1.87 9.86 -11.78
CA PHE A 168 1.57 9.35 -13.11
C PHE A 168 1.23 10.49 -14.08
N GLY A 169 2.20 10.84 -14.94
CA GLY A 169 2.09 11.93 -15.93
C GLY A 169 3.43 12.59 -16.23
N TYR A 170 3.47 13.43 -17.26
CA TYR A 170 4.66 14.14 -17.73
C TYR A 170 5.89 13.24 -18.01
N LEU A 171 5.63 12.02 -18.44
CA LEU A 171 6.66 11.03 -18.73
C LEU A 171 7.01 11.08 -20.23
N ASN A 172 8.29 10.96 -20.54
CA ASN A 172 8.73 10.79 -21.93
C ASN A 172 9.03 9.31 -22.18
N LEU A 173 7.98 8.57 -22.55
CA LEU A 173 8.02 7.11 -22.65
C LEU A 173 8.37 6.64 -24.06
N LYS A 174 9.14 5.55 -24.13
CA LYS A 174 9.30 4.79 -25.36
C LYS A 174 8.09 3.86 -25.57
N PRO A 175 7.72 3.53 -26.82
CA PRO A 175 6.58 2.69 -27.11
C PRO A 175 6.60 1.34 -26.39
N GLU A 176 7.78 0.76 -26.18
CA GLU A 176 7.96 -0.53 -25.51
C GLU A 176 7.62 -0.47 -24.03
N GLN A 177 7.90 0.67 -23.37
CA GLN A 177 7.55 0.92 -21.97
C GLN A 177 6.01 0.99 -21.83
N SER A 178 5.35 1.76 -22.69
CA SER A 178 3.89 1.87 -22.73
C SER A 178 3.24 0.50 -22.97
N ASN A 179 3.74 -0.29 -23.92
CA ASN A 179 3.24 -1.63 -24.22
C ASN A 179 3.37 -2.57 -22.99
N THR A 180 4.49 -2.48 -22.27
CA THR A 180 4.70 -3.28 -21.06
C THR A 180 3.73 -2.86 -19.94
N PHE A 181 3.47 -1.57 -19.80
CA PHE A 181 2.50 -1.04 -18.86
C PHE A 181 1.06 -1.49 -19.21
N PHE A 182 0.67 -1.45 -20.47
CA PHE A 182 -0.63 -1.95 -20.92
C PHE A 182 -0.83 -3.42 -20.54
N LYS A 183 0.19 -4.27 -20.74
CA LYS A 183 0.15 -5.68 -20.32
C LYS A 183 -0.01 -5.82 -18.81
N LEU A 184 0.70 -5.01 -18.01
CA LEU A 184 0.55 -5.00 -16.56
C LEU A 184 -0.88 -4.69 -16.15
N MET A 185 -1.47 -3.63 -16.72
CA MET A 185 -2.83 -3.21 -16.39
C MET A 185 -3.89 -4.22 -16.85
N GLU A 186 -3.65 -4.91 -17.97
CA GLU A 186 -4.49 -6.01 -18.42
C GLU A 186 -4.43 -7.23 -17.47
N GLU A 187 -3.25 -7.62 -17.02
CA GLU A 187 -3.08 -8.72 -16.05
C GLU A 187 -3.71 -8.41 -14.69
N ARG A 188 -3.77 -7.13 -14.29
CA ARG A 188 -4.38 -6.67 -13.04
C ARG A 188 -5.89 -6.42 -13.13
N TYR A 189 -6.40 -6.20 -14.33
CA TYR A 189 -7.80 -5.88 -14.56
C TYR A 189 -8.74 -6.92 -13.93
N HIS A 190 -9.66 -6.47 -13.07
CA HIS A 190 -10.63 -7.31 -12.35
C HIS A 190 -10.02 -8.37 -11.42
N ARG A 191 -8.74 -8.26 -11.08
CA ARG A 191 -8.03 -9.22 -10.21
C ARG A 191 -7.39 -8.56 -9.01
N HIS A 192 -6.92 -7.35 -9.18
CA HIS A 192 -6.19 -6.59 -8.15
C HIS A 192 -6.39 -5.09 -8.34
N SER A 193 -6.32 -4.35 -7.25
CA SER A 193 -6.52 -2.91 -7.24
C SER A 193 -5.25 -2.13 -7.57
N THR A 194 -5.40 -1.04 -8.31
CA THR A 194 -4.33 -0.09 -8.57
C THR A 194 -4.74 1.28 -8.08
N ILE A 195 -3.89 1.93 -7.28
CA ILE A 195 -4.03 3.34 -6.89
C ILE A 195 -3.10 4.15 -7.77
N ILE A 196 -3.61 5.21 -8.40
CA ILE A 196 -2.80 6.11 -9.23
C ILE A 196 -2.96 7.52 -8.70
N THR A 197 -1.86 8.26 -8.54
CA THR A 197 -1.91 9.70 -8.32
C THR A 197 -1.44 10.42 -9.57
N THR A 198 -2.14 11.44 -9.96
CA THR A 198 -1.83 12.22 -11.16
C THR A 198 -2.26 13.68 -11.02
N ASN A 199 -1.65 14.55 -11.75
CA ASN A 199 -2.09 15.92 -11.94
C ASN A 199 -2.75 16.15 -13.32
N LEU A 200 -2.85 15.10 -14.14
CA LEU A 200 -3.42 15.13 -15.48
C LEU A 200 -4.83 14.54 -15.48
N GLY A 201 -5.71 15.13 -16.29
CA GLY A 201 -6.97 14.52 -16.65
C GLY A 201 -6.77 13.28 -17.54
N TYR A 202 -7.78 12.40 -17.60
CA TYR A 202 -7.67 11.18 -18.42
C TYR A 202 -7.45 11.44 -19.91
N ASP A 203 -7.97 12.52 -20.43
CA ASP A 203 -7.80 12.97 -21.81
C ASP A 203 -6.34 13.37 -22.14
N GLU A 204 -5.57 13.73 -21.12
CA GLU A 204 -4.15 14.08 -21.29
C GLU A 204 -3.21 12.86 -21.30
N TRP A 205 -3.72 11.66 -20.88
CA TRP A 205 -2.87 10.45 -20.82
C TRP A 205 -2.35 10.01 -22.20
N HIS A 206 -3.04 10.39 -23.30
CA HIS A 206 -2.54 10.15 -24.64
C HIS A 206 -1.21 10.84 -24.93
N ASN A 207 -0.95 11.98 -24.29
CA ASN A 207 0.24 12.80 -24.57
C ASN A 207 1.55 12.10 -24.19
N PHE A 208 1.51 11.19 -23.19
CA PHE A 208 2.73 10.49 -22.75
C PHE A 208 2.67 8.97 -22.94
N LEU A 209 1.51 8.35 -22.97
CA LEU A 209 1.38 6.91 -23.21
C LEU A 209 1.42 6.54 -24.70
N GLY A 210 1.23 7.49 -25.60
CA GLY A 210 1.42 7.31 -27.03
C GLY A 210 0.15 6.86 -27.76
N ASN A 211 0.13 5.66 -28.34
CA ASN A 211 -0.93 5.22 -29.26
C ASN A 211 -2.37 5.39 -28.70
N LYS A 212 -3.14 6.28 -29.34
CA LYS A 212 -4.49 6.66 -28.90
C LYS A 212 -5.42 5.46 -28.69
N SER A 213 -5.48 4.53 -29.62
CA SER A 213 -6.37 3.36 -29.53
C SER A 213 -6.02 2.45 -28.33
N MET A 214 -4.73 2.31 -28.03
CA MET A 214 -4.28 1.54 -26.87
C MET A 214 -4.58 2.27 -25.56
N VAL A 215 -4.42 3.59 -25.55
CA VAL A 215 -4.76 4.42 -24.36
C VAL A 215 -6.26 4.42 -24.13
N ASP A 216 -7.10 4.52 -25.16
CA ASP A 216 -8.55 4.41 -25.05
C ASP A 216 -8.98 3.05 -24.48
N ALA A 217 -8.37 1.96 -24.93
CA ALA A 217 -8.60 0.63 -24.38
C ALA A 217 -8.15 0.49 -22.92
N LEU A 218 -7.01 1.08 -22.57
CA LEU A 218 -6.53 1.16 -21.18
C LEU A 218 -7.50 1.94 -20.31
N LEU A 219 -7.87 3.15 -20.73
CA LEU A 219 -8.77 4.04 -19.98
C LEU A 219 -10.15 3.41 -19.80
N SER A 220 -10.67 2.71 -20.83
CA SER A 220 -11.91 1.95 -20.70
C SER A 220 -11.83 0.93 -19.56
N ARG A 221 -10.74 0.18 -19.45
CA ARG A 221 -10.52 -0.80 -18.38
C ARG A 221 -10.27 -0.16 -17.02
N VAL A 222 -9.40 0.85 -16.97
CA VAL A 222 -9.07 1.55 -15.70
C VAL A 222 -10.32 2.20 -15.12
N ARG A 223 -11.15 2.86 -15.95
CA ARG A 223 -12.36 3.59 -15.52
C ARG A 223 -13.57 2.70 -15.24
N HIS A 224 -13.64 1.53 -15.84
CA HIS A 224 -14.80 0.64 -15.69
C HIS A 224 -15.05 0.22 -14.24
N TYR A 225 -13.98 -0.04 -13.49
CA TYR A 225 -14.02 -0.34 -12.06
C TYR A 225 -13.07 0.62 -11.33
N CYS A 226 -13.43 1.90 -11.29
CA CYS A 226 -12.55 2.93 -10.74
C CYS A 226 -13.32 4.02 -10.02
N HIS A 227 -12.80 4.39 -8.88
CA HIS A 227 -13.19 5.60 -8.18
C HIS A 227 -12.20 6.71 -8.52
N THR A 228 -12.71 7.82 -9.06
CA THR A 228 -11.91 9.02 -9.30
C THR A 228 -12.16 10.02 -8.19
N VAL A 229 -11.10 10.44 -7.51
CA VAL A 229 -11.13 11.46 -6.46
C VAL A 229 -10.41 12.68 -6.98
N THR A 230 -11.16 13.72 -7.29
CA THR A 230 -10.59 15.02 -7.66
C THR A 230 -10.36 15.83 -6.39
N ILE A 231 -9.13 16.32 -6.22
CA ILE A 231 -8.73 17.16 -5.10
C ILE A 231 -8.38 18.53 -5.66
N ASP A 232 -9.23 19.50 -5.35
CA ASP A 232 -9.03 20.89 -5.74
C ASP A 232 -8.90 21.74 -4.48
N GLY A 233 -7.75 22.40 -4.31
CA GLY A 233 -7.47 23.16 -3.10
C GLY A 233 -6.04 23.68 -3.04
N PRO A 234 -5.69 24.38 -1.95
CA PRO A 234 -4.38 24.99 -1.80
C PRO A 234 -3.26 23.94 -1.69
N SER A 235 -2.05 24.34 -2.07
CA SER A 235 -0.85 23.52 -1.84
C SER A 235 -0.59 23.38 -0.34
N LEU A 236 -0.34 22.16 0.11
CA LEU A 236 0.10 21.88 1.48
C LEU A 236 1.60 22.13 1.67
N ARG A 237 2.34 22.37 0.57
CA ARG A 237 3.78 22.65 0.56
C ARG A 237 4.11 24.15 0.70
N ASP A 238 3.12 25.02 0.56
CA ASP A 238 3.34 26.45 0.68
C ASP A 238 3.74 26.80 2.11
N PRO A 239 4.81 27.61 2.30
CA PRO A 239 5.23 28.02 3.63
C PRO A 239 4.07 28.72 4.33
N GLN A 240 3.88 28.41 5.60
CA GLN A 240 2.98 29.15 6.46
C GLN A 240 3.67 30.48 6.79
N GLY A 241 3.12 31.59 6.29
CA GLY A 241 3.58 32.92 6.67
C GLY A 241 3.32 33.21 8.16
#